data_7370e40d6a58b7924ebfabb87ddbd985
#
_entry.id   7370e40d6a58b7924ebfabb87ddbd985
#
_cell.length_a   1.000
_cell.length_b   1.000
_cell.length_c   1.000
_cell.angle_alpha   90.00
_cell.angle_beta   90.00
_cell.angle_gamma   90.00
#
_symmetry.space_group_name_H-M   'P 1'
#
loop_
_entity.id
_entity.type
_entity.pdbx_description
1 polymer ?
#
loop_
_entity_poly.entity_id
_entity_poly.type
_entity_poly.pdbx_seq_one_letter_code
_entity_poly.pdbx_strand_id
1 'polypeptide(L)'
;MVAIVRPPGRPGAHTSDTAFVSDNYRLSWMVILYLFAMLIPFSMTMAGLFMTPLRFVVLITSVPLLIQLFTGKFGGIIWTDILFVLHILWMVVAMAVNNPDRVVENIGSTGVEFLGGYLISRASIRNRGDFIALCKFLGVAVILLFPFALVETLIGRNIIIDVLRKVPGIKPNNYGFAEPRFGLDRVQTVLLHPIHYGMFCSIAFALTIVGLKDVVSNTRRIGTGVVVGISVFLSLSSGAFLSLIMQLFLIGWFWLLRRSSHRWLILLGLCALLYITIDLLSNRSPMLVFFSYATFSPHTAYWRSIIFEWGMMNVWANPWVGIGLNDWDRPWFMYSGSMDNFWLVMAVRFGIPGFLLLAFGYIYLIGRVMARNFTADVQLAQTRRAWVVTYIGFTFPLSPVPFLTSIFSFVFFFLTT
;
A
#
# COMPACT_ATOMS: atom_id res chain seq x y z
N MET A 1 -10.98 78.01 9.98
CA MET A 1 -11.45 76.71 9.50
C MET A 1 -10.57 75.64 10.15
N VAL A 2 -11.01 75.06 11.29
CA VAL A 2 -10.20 74.18 12.15
C VAL A 2 -10.56 72.73 11.78
N ALA A 3 -9.57 72.00 11.29
CA ALA A 3 -9.70 70.58 10.93
C ALA A 3 -9.68 69.70 12.21
N ILE A 4 -10.77 69.00 12.50
CA ILE A 4 -10.87 68.02 13.58
C ILE A 4 -10.20 66.74 13.15
N VAL A 5 -9.06 66.41 13.75
CA VAL A 5 -8.35 65.12 13.60
C VAL A 5 -9.08 64.11 14.49
N ARG A 6 -9.65 63.05 13.87
CA ARG A 6 -10.20 61.88 14.62
C ARG A 6 -9.04 60.97 15.07
N PRO A 7 -9.08 60.42 16.29
CA PRO A 7 -8.09 59.48 16.75
C PRO A 7 -8.23 58.13 16.02
N PRO A 8 -7.15 57.34 15.86
CA PRO A 8 -7.20 56.04 15.22
C PRO A 8 -7.96 55.04 16.10
N GLY A 9 -8.93 54.35 15.47
CA GLY A 9 -9.72 53.32 16.09
C GLY A 9 -8.84 52.13 16.53
N ARG A 10 -9.14 51.58 17.69
CA ARG A 10 -8.54 50.35 18.22
C ARG A 10 -8.73 49.20 17.19
N PRO A 11 -7.72 48.37 16.97
CA PRO A 11 -7.91 47.17 16.15
C PRO A 11 -8.91 46.26 16.86
N GLY A 12 -10.03 46.05 16.21
CA GLY A 12 -11.04 45.08 16.66
C GLY A 12 -10.41 43.68 16.73
N ALA A 13 -10.67 42.98 17.80
CA ALA A 13 -10.39 41.58 17.94
C ALA A 13 -11.01 40.81 16.76
N HIS A 14 -10.19 40.38 15.83
CA HIS A 14 -10.58 39.36 14.87
C HIS A 14 -10.88 38.09 15.65
N THR A 15 -12.14 37.91 16.04
CA THR A 15 -12.69 36.58 16.27
C THR A 15 -12.51 35.84 14.93
N SER A 16 -11.53 34.98 14.86
CA SER A 16 -11.41 34.03 13.78
C SER A 16 -12.56 33.01 13.91
N ASP A 17 -13.74 33.41 13.46
CA ASP A 17 -14.74 32.48 13.00
C ASP A 17 -14.12 31.79 11.77
N THR A 18 -13.33 30.75 12.02
CA THR A 18 -13.08 29.71 11.04
C THR A 18 -14.42 29.05 10.77
N ALA A 19 -15.22 29.69 9.90
CA ALA A 19 -16.30 29.01 9.22
C ALA A 19 -15.70 27.76 8.64
N PHE A 20 -16.04 26.61 9.21
CA PHE A 20 -15.79 25.31 8.60
C PHE A 20 -16.52 25.33 7.26
N VAL A 21 -15.81 25.71 6.20
CA VAL A 21 -16.29 25.50 4.85
C VAL A 21 -16.57 24.01 4.79
N SER A 22 -17.82 23.65 4.70
CA SER A 22 -18.25 22.27 4.53
C SER A 22 -17.83 21.85 3.11
N ASP A 23 -16.54 21.60 2.93
CA ASP A 23 -16.05 20.95 1.74
C ASP A 23 -16.80 19.62 1.63
N ASN A 24 -17.54 19.47 0.57
CA ASN A 24 -18.38 18.31 0.32
C ASN A 24 -17.45 17.16 -0.10
N TYR A 25 -16.78 16.53 0.89
CA TYR A 25 -15.85 15.42 0.69
C TYR A 25 -16.62 14.21 0.20
N ARG A 26 -16.67 14.01 -1.12
CA ARG A 26 -17.37 12.89 -1.75
C ARG A 26 -16.40 12.05 -2.56
N LEU A 27 -16.36 10.76 -2.30
CA LEU A 27 -15.68 9.83 -3.17
C LEU A 27 -16.46 9.65 -4.48
N SER A 28 -15.72 9.54 -5.58
CA SER A 28 -16.28 9.07 -6.85
C SER A 28 -16.92 7.69 -6.65
N TRP A 29 -18.07 7.45 -7.29
CA TRP A 29 -18.74 6.16 -7.26
C TRP A 29 -17.82 5.01 -7.73
N MET A 30 -16.91 5.29 -8.66
CA MET A 30 -15.95 4.34 -9.19
C MET A 30 -14.95 3.88 -8.11
N VAL A 31 -14.48 4.81 -7.26
CA VAL A 31 -13.62 4.49 -6.11
C VAL A 31 -14.39 3.68 -5.06
N ILE A 32 -15.63 4.06 -4.79
CA ILE A 32 -16.50 3.33 -3.86
C ILE A 32 -16.70 1.89 -4.35
N LEU A 33 -17.07 1.71 -5.62
CA LEU A 33 -17.24 0.40 -6.23
C LEU A 33 -15.96 -0.44 -6.17
N TYR A 34 -14.80 0.16 -6.48
CA TYR A 34 -13.50 -0.50 -6.41
C TYR A 34 -13.19 -0.99 -4.99
N LEU A 35 -13.33 -0.11 -3.99
CA LEU A 35 -13.02 -0.45 -2.59
C LEU A 35 -13.99 -1.51 -2.03
N PHE A 36 -15.27 -1.42 -2.34
CA PHE A 36 -16.22 -2.47 -1.96
C PHE A 36 -15.90 -3.80 -2.66
N ALA A 37 -15.64 -3.78 -3.97
CA ALA A 37 -15.28 -4.98 -4.71
C ALA A 37 -14.00 -5.66 -4.16
N MET A 38 -13.05 -4.87 -3.65
CA MET A 38 -11.85 -5.38 -2.99
C MET A 38 -12.15 -6.06 -1.66
N LEU A 39 -13.13 -5.54 -0.91
CA LEU A 39 -13.50 -6.06 0.42
C LEU A 39 -14.54 -7.19 0.36
N ILE A 40 -15.09 -7.51 -0.80
CA ILE A 40 -16.04 -8.62 -0.95
C ILE A 40 -15.27 -9.96 -1.07
N PRO A 41 -15.42 -10.89 -0.10
CA PRO A 41 -14.58 -12.07 0.00
C PRO A 41 -15.14 -13.29 -0.74
N PHE A 42 -15.58 -13.16 -1.97
CA PHE A 42 -15.97 -14.31 -2.77
C PHE A 42 -15.36 -14.29 -4.17
N SER A 43 -15.35 -15.43 -4.82
CA SER A 43 -14.88 -15.60 -6.18
C SER A 43 -15.78 -16.58 -6.93
N MET A 44 -15.78 -16.47 -8.23
CA MET A 44 -16.49 -17.38 -9.14
C MET A 44 -15.58 -17.79 -10.31
N THR A 45 -15.82 -18.95 -10.86
CA THR A 45 -15.17 -19.35 -12.10
C THR A 45 -16.09 -18.98 -13.26
N MET A 46 -15.60 -18.13 -14.16
CA MET A 46 -16.36 -17.65 -15.31
C MET A 46 -15.53 -17.87 -16.57
N ALA A 47 -16.07 -18.63 -17.53
CA ALA A 47 -15.35 -19.02 -18.75
C ALA A 47 -13.95 -19.65 -18.49
N GLY A 48 -13.81 -20.46 -17.43
CA GLY A 48 -12.54 -21.06 -17.04
C GLY A 48 -11.57 -20.15 -16.28
N LEU A 49 -11.91 -18.87 -16.14
CA LEU A 49 -11.07 -17.91 -15.40
C LEU A 49 -11.58 -17.70 -13.97
N PHE A 50 -10.65 -17.59 -13.05
CA PHE A 50 -10.95 -17.26 -11.65
C PHE A 50 -11.21 -15.75 -11.53
N MET A 51 -12.46 -15.38 -11.27
CA MET A 51 -12.92 -14.00 -11.20
C MET A 51 -13.31 -13.62 -9.78
N THR A 52 -12.71 -12.53 -9.29
CA THR A 52 -13.14 -11.83 -8.07
C THR A 52 -13.96 -10.61 -8.46
N PRO A 53 -14.81 -10.05 -7.55
CA PRO A 53 -15.51 -8.79 -7.81
C PRO A 53 -14.54 -7.67 -8.20
N LEU A 54 -13.37 -7.61 -7.58
CA LEU A 54 -12.34 -6.64 -7.93
C LEU A 54 -11.87 -6.80 -9.38
N ARG A 55 -11.53 -8.04 -9.80
CA ARG A 55 -11.10 -8.33 -11.19
C ARG A 55 -12.15 -7.90 -12.20
N PHE A 56 -13.41 -8.16 -11.90
CA PHE A 56 -14.50 -7.75 -12.75
C PHE A 56 -14.57 -6.24 -12.94
N VAL A 57 -14.49 -5.48 -11.83
CA VAL A 57 -14.51 -4.00 -11.87
C VAL A 57 -13.31 -3.46 -12.66
N VAL A 58 -12.09 -3.93 -12.34
CA VAL A 58 -10.89 -3.40 -13.02
C VAL A 58 -10.80 -3.82 -14.47
N LEU A 59 -11.28 -5.00 -14.84
CA LEU A 59 -11.30 -5.47 -16.23
C LEU A 59 -12.18 -4.57 -17.11
N ILE A 60 -13.38 -4.24 -16.65
CA ILE A 60 -14.32 -3.39 -17.38
C ILE A 60 -13.81 -1.95 -17.46
N THR A 61 -13.19 -1.44 -16.39
CA THR A 61 -12.79 -0.03 -16.31
C THR A 61 -11.43 0.26 -16.92
N SER A 62 -10.50 -0.72 -16.99
CA SER A 62 -9.11 -0.48 -17.40
C SER A 62 -8.99 0.05 -18.82
N VAL A 63 -9.67 -0.55 -19.79
CA VAL A 63 -9.56 -0.13 -21.21
C VAL A 63 -10.11 1.29 -21.43
N PRO A 64 -11.34 1.63 -20.99
CA PRO A 64 -11.84 3.00 -21.09
C PRO A 64 -10.96 4.03 -20.37
N LEU A 65 -10.46 3.69 -19.19
CA LEU A 65 -9.60 4.61 -18.44
C LEU A 65 -8.23 4.78 -19.08
N LEU A 66 -7.66 3.74 -19.68
CA LEU A 66 -6.41 3.83 -20.43
C LEU A 66 -6.55 4.74 -21.64
N ILE A 67 -7.64 4.62 -22.40
CA ILE A 67 -7.95 5.53 -23.52
C ILE A 67 -8.09 6.97 -23.00
N GLN A 68 -8.79 7.17 -21.90
CA GLN A 68 -8.96 8.49 -21.30
C GLN A 68 -7.64 9.09 -20.78
N LEU A 69 -6.71 8.27 -20.29
CA LEU A 69 -5.37 8.70 -19.90
C LEU A 69 -4.61 9.26 -21.13
N PHE A 70 -4.58 8.50 -22.24
CA PHE A 70 -3.86 8.92 -23.43
C PHE A 70 -4.54 10.08 -24.18
N THR A 71 -5.84 10.27 -24.00
CA THR A 71 -6.56 11.46 -24.52
C THR A 71 -6.46 12.69 -23.61
N GLY A 72 -5.68 12.62 -22.52
CA GLY A 72 -5.39 13.75 -21.64
C GLY A 72 -6.52 14.13 -20.67
N LYS A 73 -7.57 13.31 -20.52
CA LYS A 73 -8.70 13.59 -19.61
C LYS A 73 -8.30 13.68 -18.14
N PHE A 74 -7.19 13.05 -17.77
CA PHE A 74 -6.65 13.03 -16.39
C PHE A 74 -5.51 14.05 -16.20
N GLY A 75 -5.33 14.98 -17.13
CA GLY A 75 -4.18 15.89 -17.17
C GLY A 75 -3.04 15.32 -18.00
N GLY A 76 -1.86 15.94 -17.92
CA GLY A 76 -0.69 15.49 -18.68
C GLY A 76 -0.23 14.09 -18.29
N ILE A 77 0.26 13.35 -19.27
CA ILE A 77 0.91 12.04 -19.05
C ILE A 77 2.18 12.26 -18.24
N ILE A 78 2.40 11.48 -17.20
CA ILE A 78 3.61 11.48 -16.37
C ILE A 78 4.45 10.23 -16.65
N TRP A 79 5.74 10.30 -16.35
CA TRP A 79 6.65 9.16 -16.58
C TRP A 79 6.18 7.85 -15.93
N THR A 80 5.52 7.93 -14.76
CA THR A 80 4.94 6.74 -14.11
C THR A 80 3.88 6.08 -14.96
N ASP A 81 3.02 6.85 -15.65
CA ASP A 81 2.00 6.30 -16.55
C ASP A 81 2.66 5.46 -17.66
N ILE A 82 3.73 6.00 -18.26
CA ILE A 82 4.48 5.33 -19.34
C ILE A 82 5.18 4.08 -18.80
N LEU A 83 5.91 4.20 -17.69
CA LEU A 83 6.68 3.09 -17.12
C LEU A 83 5.80 1.93 -16.70
N PHE A 84 4.61 2.19 -16.17
CA PHE A 84 3.68 1.15 -15.78
C PHE A 84 3.02 0.46 -16.98
N VAL A 85 2.69 1.19 -18.03
CA VAL A 85 2.24 0.59 -19.28
C VAL A 85 3.34 -0.26 -19.92
N LEU A 86 4.57 0.25 -19.96
CA LEU A 86 5.73 -0.51 -20.46
C LEU A 86 6.00 -1.76 -19.62
N HIS A 87 5.81 -1.68 -18.29
CA HIS A 87 5.92 -2.87 -17.42
C HIS A 87 4.92 -3.95 -17.82
N ILE A 88 3.63 -3.60 -18.06
CA ILE A 88 2.63 -4.56 -18.53
C ILE A 88 3.00 -5.15 -19.89
N LEU A 89 3.44 -4.32 -20.83
CA LEU A 89 3.88 -4.80 -22.14
C LEU A 89 5.07 -5.76 -22.00
N TRP A 90 6.00 -5.46 -21.08
CA TRP A 90 7.11 -6.37 -20.82
C TRP A 90 6.67 -7.67 -20.13
N MET A 91 5.69 -7.61 -19.23
CA MET A 91 5.08 -8.83 -18.66
C MET A 91 4.50 -9.72 -19.76
N VAL A 92 3.83 -9.14 -20.78
CA VAL A 92 3.34 -9.92 -21.94
C VAL A 92 4.48 -10.62 -22.64
N VAL A 93 5.59 -9.93 -22.93
CA VAL A 93 6.77 -10.51 -23.58
C VAL A 93 7.37 -11.64 -22.74
N ALA A 94 7.59 -11.39 -21.45
CA ALA A 94 8.17 -12.37 -20.53
C ALA A 94 7.30 -13.63 -20.42
N MET A 95 5.99 -13.47 -20.34
CA MET A 95 5.05 -14.58 -20.29
C MET A 95 4.94 -15.32 -21.64
N ALA A 96 4.96 -14.61 -22.76
CA ALA A 96 4.92 -15.24 -24.09
C ALA A 96 6.14 -16.13 -24.34
N VAL A 97 7.30 -15.77 -23.80
CA VAL A 97 8.53 -16.57 -23.90
C VAL A 97 8.49 -17.80 -22.97
N ASN A 98 8.07 -17.61 -21.70
CA ASN A 98 8.19 -18.64 -20.68
C ASN A 98 6.94 -19.53 -20.53
N ASN A 99 5.73 -18.96 -20.70
CA ASN A 99 4.45 -19.62 -20.46
C ASN A 99 3.40 -19.12 -21.46
N PRO A 100 3.52 -19.41 -22.78
CA PRO A 100 2.65 -18.86 -23.82
C PRO A 100 1.17 -19.16 -23.60
N ASP A 101 0.86 -20.35 -23.09
CA ASP A 101 -0.54 -20.77 -22.82
C ASP A 101 -1.20 -20.02 -21.65
N ARG A 102 -0.41 -19.35 -20.80
CA ARG A 102 -0.88 -18.67 -19.60
C ARG A 102 -0.78 -17.14 -19.67
N VAL A 103 -0.46 -16.58 -20.82
CA VAL A 103 -0.35 -15.12 -21.02
C VAL A 103 -1.65 -14.42 -20.65
N VAL A 104 -2.77 -14.86 -21.23
CA VAL A 104 -4.09 -14.25 -21.00
C VAL A 104 -4.50 -14.36 -19.55
N GLU A 105 -4.29 -15.52 -18.92
CA GLU A 105 -4.61 -15.73 -17.50
C GLU A 105 -3.79 -14.79 -16.60
N ASN A 106 -2.48 -14.69 -16.80
CA ASN A 106 -1.59 -13.90 -15.96
C ASN A 106 -1.79 -12.40 -16.16
N ILE A 107 -1.84 -11.92 -17.41
CA ILE A 107 -2.04 -10.50 -17.71
C ILE A 107 -3.46 -10.08 -17.33
N GLY A 108 -4.47 -10.90 -17.61
CA GLY A 108 -5.86 -10.64 -17.23
C GLY A 108 -6.10 -10.64 -15.71
N SER A 109 -5.28 -11.34 -14.94
CA SER A 109 -5.35 -11.30 -13.47
C SER A 109 -4.41 -10.25 -12.89
N THR A 110 -3.11 -10.51 -12.91
CA THR A 110 -2.10 -9.67 -12.23
C THR A 110 -1.92 -8.32 -12.92
N GLY A 111 -1.82 -8.30 -14.25
CA GLY A 111 -1.58 -7.09 -15.02
C GLY A 111 -2.77 -6.12 -14.96
N VAL A 112 -4.00 -6.64 -15.11
CA VAL A 112 -5.21 -5.81 -15.06
C VAL A 112 -5.49 -5.33 -13.63
N GLU A 113 -5.28 -6.15 -12.60
CA GLU A 113 -5.43 -5.71 -11.20
C GLU A 113 -4.45 -4.58 -10.87
N PHE A 114 -3.21 -4.69 -11.30
CA PHE A 114 -2.19 -3.66 -11.14
C PHE A 114 -2.58 -2.35 -11.83
N LEU A 115 -2.77 -2.40 -13.14
CA LEU A 115 -3.01 -1.20 -13.95
C LEU A 115 -4.39 -0.60 -13.67
N GLY A 116 -5.41 -1.44 -13.46
CA GLY A 116 -6.77 -1.01 -13.18
C GLY A 116 -6.89 -0.23 -11.87
N GLY A 117 -6.27 -0.73 -10.80
CA GLY A 117 -6.21 0.01 -9.52
C GLY A 117 -5.54 1.38 -9.70
N TYR A 118 -4.39 1.40 -10.36
CA TYR A 118 -3.66 2.63 -10.69
C TYR A 118 -4.53 3.62 -11.49
N LEU A 119 -5.18 3.17 -12.56
CA LEU A 119 -5.99 4.03 -13.44
C LEU A 119 -7.25 4.56 -12.74
N ILE A 120 -7.93 3.75 -11.92
CA ILE A 120 -9.11 4.20 -11.17
C ILE A 120 -8.75 5.34 -10.23
N SER A 121 -7.65 5.21 -9.50
CA SER A 121 -7.18 6.28 -8.62
C SER A 121 -6.76 7.52 -9.42
N ARG A 122 -5.95 7.34 -10.45
CA ARG A 122 -5.46 8.42 -11.34
C ARG A 122 -6.59 9.23 -11.96
N ALA A 123 -7.71 8.57 -12.25
CA ALA A 123 -8.91 9.19 -12.81
C ALA A 123 -9.76 9.93 -11.76
N SER A 124 -9.83 9.39 -10.54
CA SER A 124 -10.87 9.73 -9.58
C SER A 124 -10.42 10.52 -8.37
N ILE A 125 -9.15 10.38 -7.95
CA ILE A 125 -8.61 11.13 -6.80
C ILE A 125 -7.76 12.28 -7.34
N ARG A 126 -8.37 13.44 -7.52
CA ARG A 126 -7.75 14.56 -8.24
C ARG A 126 -7.56 15.82 -7.42
N ASN A 127 -8.16 15.88 -6.27
CA ASN A 127 -8.10 17.03 -5.38
C ASN A 127 -8.02 16.59 -3.92
N ARG A 128 -7.72 17.54 -3.04
CA ARG A 128 -7.64 17.29 -1.61
C ARG A 128 -8.94 16.73 -1.04
N GLY A 129 -10.10 17.18 -1.53
CA GLY A 129 -11.40 16.69 -1.06
C GLY A 129 -11.60 15.21 -1.28
N ASP A 130 -11.25 14.71 -2.48
CA ASP A 130 -11.29 13.29 -2.83
C ASP A 130 -10.36 12.47 -1.91
N PHE A 131 -9.14 12.96 -1.68
CA PHE A 131 -8.18 12.30 -0.80
C PHE A 131 -8.67 12.23 0.65
N ILE A 132 -9.22 13.31 1.19
CA ILE A 132 -9.82 13.33 2.54
C ILE A 132 -11.00 12.37 2.64
N ALA A 133 -11.84 12.32 1.61
CA ALA A 133 -12.96 11.37 1.56
C ALA A 133 -12.45 9.91 1.57
N LEU A 134 -11.37 9.62 0.84
CA LEU A 134 -10.70 8.31 0.87
C LEU A 134 -10.15 7.99 2.28
N CYS A 135 -9.46 8.94 2.93
CA CYS A 135 -8.97 8.76 4.30
C CYS A 135 -10.10 8.43 5.28
N LYS A 136 -11.23 9.15 5.18
CA LYS A 136 -12.43 8.88 6.00
C LYS A 136 -12.99 7.49 5.73
N PHE A 137 -13.12 7.12 4.45
CA PHE A 137 -13.63 5.80 4.06
C PHE A 137 -12.77 4.66 4.64
N LEU A 138 -11.45 4.73 4.49
CA LEU A 138 -10.54 3.71 5.01
C LEU A 138 -10.61 3.60 6.53
N GLY A 139 -10.64 4.72 7.25
CA GLY A 139 -10.81 4.72 8.70
C GLY A 139 -12.13 4.08 9.14
N VAL A 140 -13.24 4.39 8.46
CA VAL A 140 -14.56 3.79 8.73
C VAL A 140 -14.56 2.30 8.39
N ALA A 141 -13.96 1.89 7.27
CA ALA A 141 -13.88 0.48 6.88
C ALA A 141 -13.15 -0.35 7.95
N VAL A 142 -12.03 0.15 8.48
CA VAL A 142 -11.31 -0.55 9.55
C VAL A 142 -12.15 -0.61 10.84
N ILE A 143 -12.84 0.48 11.23
CA ILE A 143 -13.73 0.48 12.40
C ILE A 143 -14.84 -0.56 12.25
N LEU A 144 -15.45 -0.69 11.07
CA LEU A 144 -16.50 -1.66 10.80
C LEU A 144 -15.99 -3.11 10.84
N LEU A 145 -14.76 -3.36 10.40
CA LEU A 145 -14.13 -4.68 10.44
C LEU A 145 -13.60 -5.05 11.84
N PHE A 146 -13.33 -4.07 12.69
CA PHE A 146 -12.69 -4.25 13.98
C PHE A 146 -13.41 -5.20 14.95
N PRO A 147 -14.74 -5.16 15.13
CA PRO A 147 -15.45 -6.11 15.98
C PRO A 147 -15.27 -7.57 15.51
N PHE A 148 -15.30 -7.80 14.20
CA PHE A 148 -15.06 -9.13 13.62
C PHE A 148 -13.61 -9.57 13.81
N ALA A 149 -12.67 -8.64 13.72
CA ALA A 149 -11.27 -8.90 14.00
C ALA A 149 -11.03 -9.33 15.46
N LEU A 150 -11.69 -8.68 16.43
CA LEU A 150 -11.62 -9.06 17.84
C LEU A 150 -12.17 -10.47 18.07
N VAL A 151 -13.30 -10.78 17.46
CA VAL A 151 -13.91 -12.11 17.59
C VAL A 151 -13.02 -13.18 16.95
N GLU A 152 -12.49 -12.90 15.74
CA GLU A 152 -11.63 -13.85 15.01
C GLU A 152 -10.37 -14.20 15.82
N THR A 153 -9.70 -13.23 16.44
CA THR A 153 -8.47 -13.47 17.23
C THR A 153 -8.74 -14.23 18.54
N LEU A 154 -9.95 -14.09 19.14
CA LEU A 154 -10.30 -14.72 20.40
C LEU A 154 -10.89 -16.13 20.25
N ILE A 155 -11.61 -16.39 19.15
CA ILE A 155 -12.34 -17.63 18.92
C ILE A 155 -11.65 -18.51 17.87
N GLY A 156 -10.70 -17.97 17.11
CA GLY A 156 -10.02 -18.68 16.01
C GLY A 156 -10.93 -18.96 14.80
N ARG A 157 -12.06 -18.25 14.67
CA ARG A 157 -13.05 -18.47 13.61
C ARG A 157 -13.41 -17.17 12.91
N ASN A 158 -13.36 -17.20 11.59
CA ASN A 158 -13.77 -16.07 10.75
C ASN A 158 -15.29 -16.09 10.53
N ILE A 159 -16.02 -15.36 11.38
CA ILE A 159 -17.49 -15.33 11.37
C ILE A 159 -18.04 -14.84 10.03
N ILE A 160 -17.41 -13.84 9.41
CA ILE A 160 -17.88 -13.31 8.12
C ILE A 160 -17.89 -14.42 7.07
N ILE A 161 -16.84 -15.19 6.99
CA ILE A 161 -16.71 -16.28 6.04
C ILE A 161 -17.62 -17.44 6.38
N ASP A 162 -17.76 -17.76 7.67
CA ASP A 162 -18.69 -18.81 8.14
C ASP A 162 -20.15 -18.48 7.79
N VAL A 163 -20.54 -17.20 7.87
CA VAL A 163 -21.87 -16.74 7.45
C VAL A 163 -22.02 -16.85 5.93
N LEU A 164 -21.03 -16.39 5.16
CA LEU A 164 -21.07 -16.43 3.70
C LEU A 164 -21.14 -17.87 3.15
N ARG A 165 -20.50 -18.84 3.81
CA ARG A 165 -20.59 -20.27 3.44
C ARG A 165 -22.01 -20.84 3.55
N LYS A 166 -22.88 -20.24 4.36
CA LYS A 166 -24.28 -20.66 4.52
C LYS A 166 -25.21 -20.08 3.45
N VAL A 167 -24.74 -19.10 2.66
CA VAL A 167 -25.55 -18.48 1.62
C VAL A 167 -25.49 -19.32 0.35
N PRO A 168 -26.63 -19.85 -0.14
CA PRO A 168 -26.67 -20.66 -1.36
C PRO A 168 -26.10 -19.90 -2.56
N GLY A 169 -25.25 -20.56 -3.34
CA GLY A 169 -24.65 -19.97 -4.56
C GLY A 169 -23.43 -19.09 -4.34
N ILE A 170 -23.09 -18.75 -3.10
CA ILE A 170 -21.86 -18.01 -2.78
C ILE A 170 -20.76 -19.00 -2.39
N LYS A 171 -19.62 -18.92 -3.09
CA LYS A 171 -18.39 -19.62 -2.73
C LYS A 171 -17.39 -18.60 -2.17
N PRO A 172 -17.24 -18.49 -0.84
CA PRO A 172 -16.23 -17.63 -0.26
C PRO A 172 -14.85 -18.03 -0.74
N ASN A 173 -13.95 -17.06 -0.82
CA ASN A 173 -12.56 -17.32 -1.14
C ASN A 173 -11.98 -18.36 -0.17
N ASN A 174 -11.09 -19.21 -0.68
CA ASN A 174 -10.45 -20.21 0.15
C ASN A 174 -9.37 -19.52 1.01
N TYR A 175 -9.62 -19.48 2.32
CA TYR A 175 -8.70 -18.87 3.28
C TYR A 175 -7.70 -19.92 3.74
N GLY A 176 -6.43 -19.67 3.50
CA GLY A 176 -5.36 -20.51 4.02
C GLY A 176 -5.31 -20.45 5.55
N PHE A 177 -4.97 -21.57 6.18
CA PHE A 177 -4.63 -21.60 7.59
C PHE A 177 -3.37 -20.77 7.83
N ALA A 178 -3.41 -19.86 8.78
CA ALA A 178 -2.27 -19.10 9.23
C ALA A 178 -1.94 -19.51 10.67
N GLU A 179 -0.72 -20.01 10.88
CA GLU A 179 -0.27 -20.43 12.20
C GLU A 179 -0.46 -19.33 13.25
N PRO A 180 -1.01 -19.64 14.44
CA PRO A 180 -1.15 -18.71 15.54
C PRO A 180 0.21 -18.13 15.95
N ARG A 181 0.18 -16.94 16.52
CA ARG A 181 1.38 -16.27 17.06
C ARG A 181 1.08 -15.72 18.44
N PHE A 182 2.02 -15.87 19.37
CA PHE A 182 1.86 -15.42 20.76
C PHE A 182 0.58 -15.99 21.44
N GLY A 183 0.15 -17.17 21.03
CA GLY A 183 -1.08 -17.80 21.56
C GLY A 183 -2.38 -17.20 21.04
N LEU A 184 -2.34 -16.31 20.04
CA LEU A 184 -3.49 -15.68 19.41
C LEU A 184 -3.64 -16.12 17.96
N ASP A 185 -4.89 -16.27 17.51
CA ASP A 185 -5.19 -16.53 16.11
C ASP A 185 -5.02 -15.24 15.27
N ARG A 186 -4.48 -15.40 14.07
CA ARG A 186 -4.15 -14.29 13.17
C ARG A 186 -5.38 -13.87 12.39
N VAL A 187 -5.70 -12.59 12.49
CA VAL A 187 -6.89 -12.00 11.86
C VAL A 187 -6.67 -11.71 10.39
N GLN A 188 -7.65 -12.09 9.57
CA GLN A 188 -7.72 -11.77 8.13
C GLN A 188 -9.05 -11.15 7.70
N THR A 189 -10.12 -11.29 8.51
CA THR A 189 -11.49 -10.80 8.27
C THR A 189 -12.02 -11.16 6.88
N VAL A 190 -12.13 -10.18 5.98
CA VAL A 190 -12.59 -10.34 4.59
C VAL A 190 -11.45 -10.50 3.58
N LEU A 191 -10.20 -10.34 4.00
CA LEU A 191 -9.04 -10.42 3.12
C LEU A 191 -8.43 -11.83 3.13
N LEU A 192 -7.79 -12.22 2.04
CA LEU A 192 -7.33 -13.60 1.80
C LEU A 192 -6.26 -14.10 2.76
N HIS A 193 -5.56 -13.20 3.47
CA HIS A 193 -4.46 -13.56 4.35
C HIS A 193 -4.29 -12.52 5.45
N PRO A 194 -3.84 -12.87 6.67
CA PRO A 194 -3.60 -11.92 7.76
C PRO A 194 -2.64 -10.78 7.38
N ILE A 195 -1.62 -11.07 6.56
CA ILE A 195 -0.71 -10.05 6.03
C ILE A 195 -1.49 -8.97 5.27
N HIS A 196 -2.45 -9.37 4.43
CA HIS A 196 -3.25 -8.42 3.63
C HIS A 196 -4.13 -7.53 4.51
N TYR A 197 -4.75 -8.10 5.55
CA TYR A 197 -5.52 -7.34 6.53
C TYR A 197 -4.64 -6.32 7.27
N GLY A 198 -3.50 -6.77 7.78
CA GLY A 198 -2.56 -5.88 8.45
C GLY A 198 -2.05 -4.76 7.55
N MET A 199 -1.77 -5.06 6.27
CA MET A 199 -1.31 -4.06 5.30
C MET A 199 -2.41 -3.07 4.94
N PHE A 200 -3.65 -3.52 4.72
CA PHE A 200 -4.81 -2.65 4.53
C PHE A 200 -4.99 -1.68 5.69
N CYS A 201 -4.94 -2.19 6.92
CA CYS A 201 -5.03 -1.37 8.12
C CYS A 201 -3.83 -0.41 8.25
N SER A 202 -2.61 -0.86 7.95
CA SER A 202 -1.41 -0.01 8.07
C SER A 202 -1.43 1.17 7.09
N ILE A 203 -1.97 1.00 5.88
CA ILE A 203 -2.20 2.11 4.95
C ILE A 203 -3.16 3.14 5.57
N ALA A 204 -4.22 2.70 6.23
CA ALA A 204 -5.19 3.59 6.86
C ALA A 204 -4.63 4.39 8.04
N PHE A 205 -3.50 3.98 8.66
CA PHE A 205 -3.00 4.55 9.91
C PHE A 205 -2.56 6.02 9.76
N ALA A 206 -1.52 6.30 8.97
CA ALA A 206 -1.05 7.68 8.82
C ALA A 206 -2.06 8.56 8.06
N LEU A 207 -2.87 7.98 7.18
CA LEU A 207 -3.98 8.68 6.53
C LEU A 207 -4.99 9.17 7.55
N THR A 208 -5.29 8.37 8.58
CA THR A 208 -6.18 8.78 9.67
C THR A 208 -5.49 9.80 10.58
N ILE A 209 -4.29 9.49 11.09
CA ILE A 209 -3.62 10.32 12.11
C ILE A 209 -3.14 11.65 11.54
N VAL A 210 -2.56 11.65 10.35
CA VAL A 210 -2.00 12.84 9.72
C VAL A 210 -2.97 13.46 8.74
N GLY A 211 -3.60 12.65 7.86
CA GLY A 211 -4.44 13.14 6.78
C GLY A 211 -5.74 13.79 7.26
N LEU A 212 -6.34 13.28 8.33
CA LEU A 212 -7.58 13.83 8.91
C LEU A 212 -7.34 14.87 10.00
N LYS A 213 -6.10 15.32 10.21
CA LYS A 213 -5.83 16.43 11.14
C LYS A 213 -6.53 17.68 10.64
N ASP A 214 -7.16 18.43 11.54
CA ASP A 214 -7.94 19.65 11.29
C ASP A 214 -9.17 19.44 10.37
N VAL A 215 -9.53 18.19 10.05
CA VAL A 215 -10.73 17.79 9.30
C VAL A 215 -11.78 17.18 10.21
N VAL A 216 -11.34 16.40 11.21
CA VAL A 216 -12.19 15.80 12.24
C VAL A 216 -11.66 16.15 13.62
N SER A 217 -12.51 16.04 14.66
CA SER A 217 -12.07 16.32 16.03
C SER A 217 -10.91 15.43 16.44
N ASN A 218 -10.00 15.94 17.27
CA ASN A 218 -8.82 15.21 17.73
C ASN A 218 -9.18 13.89 18.42
N THR A 219 -10.27 13.87 19.21
CA THR A 219 -10.74 12.66 19.89
C THR A 219 -11.13 11.57 18.88
N ARG A 220 -11.93 11.91 17.86
CA ARG A 220 -12.30 10.95 16.79
C ARG A 220 -11.09 10.49 16.02
N ARG A 221 -10.21 11.41 15.64
CA ARG A 221 -8.99 11.10 14.88
C ARG A 221 -8.06 10.15 15.62
N ILE A 222 -7.77 10.44 16.88
CA ILE A 222 -6.90 9.62 17.73
C ILE A 222 -7.59 8.30 18.03
N GLY A 223 -8.86 8.29 18.40
CA GLY A 223 -9.62 7.06 18.65
C GLY A 223 -9.65 6.13 17.44
N THR A 224 -9.92 6.66 16.24
CA THR A 224 -9.84 5.87 14.99
C THR A 224 -8.42 5.37 14.77
N GLY A 225 -7.39 6.19 14.96
CA GLY A 225 -5.99 5.79 14.81
C GLY A 225 -5.59 4.67 15.77
N VAL A 226 -6.07 4.69 17.01
CA VAL A 226 -5.85 3.60 17.99
C VAL A 226 -6.52 2.30 17.51
N VAL A 227 -7.78 2.35 17.07
CA VAL A 227 -8.48 1.18 16.52
C VAL A 227 -7.73 0.62 15.31
N VAL A 228 -7.26 1.47 14.40
CA VAL A 228 -6.46 1.06 13.25
C VAL A 228 -5.14 0.42 13.68
N GLY A 229 -4.44 1.01 14.65
CA GLY A 229 -3.19 0.45 15.19
C GLY A 229 -3.39 -0.93 15.84
N ILE A 230 -4.46 -1.09 16.63
CA ILE A 230 -4.83 -2.40 17.21
C ILE A 230 -5.17 -3.40 16.08
N SER A 231 -5.89 -2.99 15.05
CA SER A 231 -6.21 -3.86 13.90
C SER A 231 -4.96 -4.34 13.17
N VAL A 232 -3.94 -3.48 13.01
CA VAL A 232 -2.63 -3.89 12.48
C VAL A 232 -1.99 -4.95 13.38
N PHE A 233 -2.01 -4.75 14.69
CA PHE A 233 -1.46 -5.71 15.64
C PHE A 233 -2.16 -7.06 15.58
N LEU A 234 -3.51 -7.09 15.55
CA LEU A 234 -4.30 -8.32 15.50
C LEU A 234 -4.02 -9.17 14.25
N SER A 235 -3.50 -8.59 13.17
CA SER A 235 -3.05 -9.37 12.01
C SER A 235 -1.86 -10.27 12.33
N LEU A 236 -1.14 -10.02 13.43
CA LEU A 236 0.09 -10.68 13.85
C LEU A 236 1.09 -10.84 12.69
N SER A 237 1.12 -9.84 11.81
CA SER A 237 2.01 -9.76 10.65
C SER A 237 3.20 -8.85 10.97
N SER A 238 4.41 -9.41 10.97
CA SER A 238 5.62 -8.62 11.20
C SER A 238 5.81 -7.50 10.16
N GLY A 239 5.46 -7.76 8.89
CA GLY A 239 5.53 -6.74 7.84
C GLY A 239 4.56 -5.57 8.07
N ALA A 240 3.30 -5.87 8.40
CA ALA A 240 2.31 -4.84 8.71
C ALA A 240 2.67 -4.04 9.97
N PHE A 241 3.17 -4.73 11.00
CA PHE A 241 3.63 -4.10 12.24
C PHE A 241 4.85 -3.21 12.00
N LEU A 242 5.81 -3.66 11.18
CA LEU A 242 6.94 -2.84 10.76
C LEU A 242 6.48 -1.58 10.02
N SER A 243 5.48 -1.68 9.14
CA SER A 243 4.88 -0.51 8.48
C SER A 243 4.31 0.48 9.49
N LEU A 244 3.60 0.00 10.50
CA LEU A 244 3.04 0.84 11.56
C LEU A 244 4.14 1.55 12.36
N ILE A 245 5.18 0.82 12.78
CA ILE A 245 6.33 1.38 13.51
C ILE A 245 7.05 2.44 12.68
N MET A 246 7.30 2.16 11.39
CA MET A 246 7.92 3.13 10.49
C MET A 246 7.09 4.40 10.32
N GLN A 247 5.78 4.27 10.22
CA GLN A 247 4.87 5.44 10.15
C GLN A 247 4.91 6.24 11.46
N LEU A 248 4.86 5.58 12.61
CA LEU A 248 4.99 6.24 13.92
C LEU A 248 6.35 6.96 14.06
N PHE A 249 7.42 6.29 13.66
CA PHE A 249 8.77 6.88 13.64
C PHE A 249 8.81 8.12 12.75
N LEU A 250 8.29 8.05 11.52
CA LEU A 250 8.27 9.19 10.60
C LEU A 250 7.41 10.33 11.12
N ILE A 251 6.26 10.05 11.73
CA ILE A 251 5.41 11.09 12.37
C ILE A 251 6.18 11.76 13.50
N GLY A 252 6.82 11.00 14.36
CA GLY A 252 7.67 11.50 15.45
C GLY A 252 8.87 12.30 14.94
N TRP A 253 9.54 11.82 13.89
CA TRP A 253 10.64 12.50 13.21
C TRP A 253 10.22 13.87 12.66
N PHE A 254 9.09 13.95 11.98
CA PHE A 254 8.53 15.21 11.53
C PHE A 254 8.22 16.17 12.68
N TRP A 255 7.72 15.67 13.78
CA TRP A 255 7.43 16.50 14.96
C TRP A 255 8.71 17.00 15.62
N LEU A 256 9.71 16.13 15.81
CA LEU A 256 10.99 16.44 16.45
C LEU A 256 11.77 17.49 15.65
N LEU A 257 11.88 17.29 14.33
CA LEU A 257 12.62 18.16 13.45
C LEU A 257 11.73 19.14 12.67
N ARG A 258 10.60 19.56 13.27
CA ARG A 258 9.64 20.48 12.61
C ARG A 258 10.25 21.82 12.21
N ARG A 259 11.31 22.27 12.89
CA ARG A 259 12.00 23.54 12.64
C ARG A 259 13.13 23.41 11.61
N SER A 260 13.59 22.19 11.31
CA SER A 260 14.70 21.95 10.39
C SER A 260 14.21 21.76 8.96
N SER A 261 14.81 22.50 8.02
CA SER A 261 14.61 22.28 6.57
C SER A 261 15.34 21.04 6.05
N HIS A 262 16.41 20.63 6.76
CA HIS A 262 17.31 19.53 6.36
C HIS A 262 16.94 18.17 6.94
N ARG A 263 15.75 18.02 7.54
CA ARG A 263 15.30 16.80 8.23
C ARG A 263 15.45 15.51 7.42
N TRP A 264 15.25 15.57 6.10
CA TRP A 264 15.42 14.40 5.22
C TRP A 264 16.89 14.05 5.00
N LEU A 265 17.75 15.05 4.84
CA LEU A 265 19.19 14.84 4.74
C LEU A 265 19.76 14.27 6.04
N ILE A 266 19.29 14.77 7.18
CA ILE A 266 19.67 14.22 8.50
C ILE A 266 19.24 12.77 8.61
N LEU A 267 17.99 12.43 8.22
CA LEU A 267 17.52 11.04 8.24
C LEU A 267 18.35 10.15 7.32
N LEU A 268 18.63 10.60 6.09
CA LEU A 268 19.47 9.87 5.14
C LEU A 268 20.88 9.65 5.69
N GLY A 269 21.47 10.69 6.28
CA GLY A 269 22.80 10.60 6.93
C GLY A 269 22.83 9.61 8.08
N LEU A 270 21.80 9.60 8.93
CA LEU A 270 21.68 8.62 10.02
C LEU A 270 21.49 7.20 9.49
N CYS A 271 20.68 7.00 8.47
CA CYS A 271 20.52 5.68 7.82
C CYS A 271 21.84 5.21 7.20
N ALA A 272 22.56 6.09 6.50
CA ALA A 272 23.86 5.77 5.93
C ALA A 272 24.90 5.44 7.03
N LEU A 273 24.94 6.24 8.09
CA LEU A 273 25.83 5.98 9.24
C LEU A 273 25.51 4.63 9.89
N LEU A 274 24.22 4.33 10.11
CA LEU A 274 23.80 3.05 10.68
C LEU A 274 24.20 1.89 9.76
N TYR A 275 23.99 2.03 8.46
CA TYR A 275 24.39 1.00 7.48
C TYR A 275 25.89 0.73 7.55
N ILE A 276 26.73 1.78 7.48
CA ILE A 276 28.18 1.68 7.55
C ILE A 276 28.62 1.08 8.89
N THR A 277 28.01 1.50 9.99
CA THR A 277 28.33 0.97 11.32
C THR A 277 28.05 -0.53 11.42
N ILE A 278 26.92 -0.99 10.89
CA ILE A 278 26.58 -2.42 10.87
C ILE A 278 27.53 -3.19 9.97
N ASP A 279 27.86 -2.65 8.79
CA ASP A 279 28.77 -3.29 7.83
C ASP A 279 30.19 -3.46 8.40
N LEU A 280 30.68 -2.46 9.14
CA LEU A 280 32.01 -2.50 9.76
C LEU A 280 32.09 -3.34 11.04
N LEU A 281 31.01 -3.37 11.84
CA LEU A 281 31.04 -3.99 13.19
C LEU A 281 30.37 -5.36 13.24
N SER A 282 29.66 -5.78 12.17
CA SER A 282 28.94 -7.05 12.14
C SER A 282 29.54 -8.00 11.08
N ASN A 283 29.68 -9.26 11.43
CA ASN A 283 30.02 -10.33 10.48
C ASN A 283 28.84 -10.71 9.57
N ARG A 284 27.68 -10.04 9.72
CA ARG A 284 26.47 -10.25 8.90
C ARG A 284 26.21 -9.02 8.06
N SER A 285 25.72 -9.21 6.84
CA SER A 285 25.34 -8.07 5.99
C SER A 285 24.30 -7.19 6.70
N PRO A 286 24.33 -5.86 6.52
CA PRO A 286 23.36 -4.94 7.13
C PRO A 286 21.90 -5.32 6.82
N MET A 287 21.65 -5.87 5.62
CA MET A 287 20.34 -6.37 5.22
C MET A 287 19.86 -7.55 6.08
N LEU A 288 20.75 -8.51 6.37
CA LEU A 288 20.46 -9.66 7.24
C LEU A 288 20.18 -9.21 8.68
N VAL A 289 20.98 -8.27 9.18
CA VAL A 289 20.77 -7.69 10.52
C VAL A 289 19.40 -7.02 10.58
N PHE A 290 19.06 -6.19 9.59
CA PHE A 290 17.76 -5.54 9.52
C PHE A 290 16.62 -6.56 9.52
N PHE A 291 16.66 -7.59 8.66
CA PHE A 291 15.62 -8.61 8.63
C PHE A 291 15.52 -9.42 9.94
N SER A 292 16.63 -9.65 10.63
CA SER A 292 16.63 -10.37 11.91
C SER A 292 15.83 -9.63 13.00
N TYR A 293 15.91 -8.31 13.02
CA TYR A 293 15.18 -7.48 14.00
C TYR A 293 13.79 -7.03 13.49
N ALA A 294 13.57 -7.01 12.18
CA ALA A 294 12.29 -6.62 11.59
C ALA A 294 11.24 -7.75 11.56
N THR A 295 11.56 -8.93 12.08
CA THR A 295 10.67 -10.10 12.09
C THR A 295 10.38 -10.58 13.50
N PHE A 296 9.18 -11.16 13.70
CA PHE A 296 8.81 -11.74 15.00
C PHE A 296 9.53 -13.06 15.32
N SER A 297 10.25 -13.66 14.36
CA SER A 297 10.90 -14.95 14.50
C SER A 297 12.26 -14.98 13.78
N PRO A 298 13.34 -15.39 14.46
CA PRO A 298 14.65 -15.60 13.84
C PRO A 298 14.62 -16.60 12.69
N HIS A 299 13.78 -17.63 12.79
CA HIS A 299 13.55 -18.61 11.75
C HIS A 299 13.01 -17.96 10.46
N THR A 300 12.06 -17.03 10.58
CA THR A 300 11.54 -16.29 9.43
C THR A 300 12.61 -15.41 8.77
N ALA A 301 13.53 -14.82 9.56
CA ALA A 301 14.64 -14.02 9.02
C ALA A 301 15.62 -14.88 8.24
N TYR A 302 15.96 -16.06 8.76
CA TYR A 302 16.84 -17.01 8.10
C TYR A 302 16.27 -17.48 6.74
N TRP A 303 15.00 -17.87 6.69
CA TRP A 303 14.35 -18.25 5.43
C TRP A 303 14.32 -17.12 4.40
N ARG A 304 14.13 -15.90 4.81
CA ARG A 304 14.16 -14.73 3.91
C ARG A 304 15.54 -14.48 3.31
N SER A 305 16.62 -14.76 4.05
CA SER A 305 17.95 -14.65 3.49
C SER A 305 18.23 -15.71 2.42
N ILE A 306 17.80 -16.95 2.65
CA ILE A 306 17.90 -18.02 1.66
C ILE A 306 17.06 -17.69 0.41
N ILE A 307 15.82 -17.25 0.60
CA ILE A 307 14.95 -16.82 -0.51
C ILE A 307 15.63 -15.72 -1.34
N PHE A 308 16.24 -14.74 -0.67
CA PHE A 308 16.91 -13.65 -1.38
C PHE A 308 18.14 -14.14 -2.17
N GLU A 309 18.99 -14.93 -1.55
CA GLU A 309 20.20 -15.47 -2.18
C GLU A 309 19.87 -16.33 -3.41
N TRP A 310 19.04 -17.35 -3.24
CA TRP A 310 18.65 -18.23 -4.34
C TRP A 310 17.77 -17.53 -5.39
N GLY A 311 16.91 -16.62 -4.96
CA GLY A 311 16.14 -15.81 -5.89
C GLY A 311 17.03 -14.92 -6.76
N MET A 312 18.09 -14.33 -6.20
CA MET A 312 19.06 -13.57 -7.00
C MET A 312 19.85 -14.47 -7.97
N MET A 313 20.16 -15.73 -7.60
CA MET A 313 20.75 -16.68 -8.55
C MET A 313 19.81 -16.91 -9.75
N ASN A 314 18.52 -17.08 -9.52
CA ASN A 314 17.52 -17.20 -10.59
C ASN A 314 17.43 -15.95 -11.47
N VAL A 315 17.54 -14.75 -10.88
CA VAL A 315 17.55 -13.49 -11.63
C VAL A 315 18.77 -13.44 -12.57
N TRP A 316 19.95 -13.76 -12.06
CA TRP A 316 21.17 -13.75 -12.86
C TRP A 316 21.22 -14.85 -13.93
N ALA A 317 20.59 -16.00 -13.68
CA ALA A 317 20.45 -17.07 -14.67
C ALA A 317 19.48 -16.66 -15.82
N ASN A 318 18.47 -15.83 -15.53
CA ASN A 318 17.43 -15.42 -16.48
C ASN A 318 17.22 -13.91 -16.48
N PRO A 319 18.22 -13.08 -16.80
CA PRO A 319 18.20 -11.64 -16.52
C PRO A 319 17.20 -10.85 -17.37
N TRP A 320 16.86 -11.31 -18.57
CA TRP A 320 16.04 -10.53 -19.50
C TRP A 320 14.53 -10.74 -19.30
N VAL A 321 14.06 -11.96 -19.47
CA VAL A 321 12.62 -12.29 -19.44
C VAL A 321 12.20 -13.03 -18.16
N GLY A 322 13.16 -13.32 -17.26
CA GLY A 322 12.90 -14.10 -16.07
C GLY A 322 12.47 -15.53 -16.38
N ILE A 323 11.79 -16.15 -15.43
CA ILE A 323 11.28 -17.53 -15.54
C ILE A 323 9.75 -17.62 -15.71
N GLY A 324 9.04 -16.50 -15.75
CA GLY A 324 7.57 -16.48 -15.83
C GLY A 324 6.90 -17.07 -14.59
N LEU A 325 6.01 -18.03 -14.81
CA LEU A 325 5.31 -18.79 -13.75
C LEU A 325 5.95 -20.14 -13.46
N ASN A 326 7.10 -20.45 -14.06
CA ASN A 326 7.83 -21.67 -13.77
C ASN A 326 8.34 -21.65 -12.33
N ASP A 327 8.60 -22.83 -11.78
CA ASP A 327 9.16 -22.95 -10.45
C ASP A 327 10.62 -22.49 -10.45
N TRP A 328 11.04 -21.84 -9.37
CA TRP A 328 12.39 -21.29 -9.23
C TRP A 328 13.33 -22.30 -8.57
N ASP A 329 14.59 -22.27 -8.96
CA ASP A 329 15.63 -23.11 -8.36
C ASP A 329 15.84 -22.69 -6.91
N ARG A 330 15.67 -23.65 -5.99
CA ARG A 330 15.78 -23.45 -4.54
C ARG A 330 16.43 -24.67 -3.88
N PRO A 331 16.92 -24.52 -2.63
CA PRO A 331 17.49 -25.64 -1.90
C PRO A 331 16.48 -26.79 -1.77
N TRP A 332 16.95 -28.02 -1.89
CA TRP A 332 16.11 -29.23 -1.80
C TRP A 332 15.31 -29.35 -0.49
N PHE A 333 15.82 -28.77 0.60
CA PHE A 333 15.13 -28.74 1.91
C PHE A 333 14.04 -27.68 2.02
N MET A 334 13.89 -26.84 1.00
CA MET A 334 12.87 -25.80 0.95
C MET A 334 11.63 -26.29 0.18
N TYR A 335 10.68 -26.89 0.89
CA TYR A 335 9.48 -27.47 0.29
C TYR A 335 8.51 -26.41 -0.27
N SER A 336 8.48 -25.22 0.33
CA SER A 336 7.59 -24.15 -0.14
C SER A 336 8.20 -23.42 -1.34
N GLY A 337 7.41 -23.30 -2.41
CA GLY A 337 7.73 -22.44 -3.56
C GLY A 337 7.44 -20.96 -3.34
N SER A 338 6.97 -20.58 -2.14
CA SER A 338 6.68 -19.18 -1.81
C SER A 338 7.97 -18.36 -1.77
N MET A 339 7.95 -17.22 -2.45
CA MET A 339 9.02 -16.23 -2.43
C MET A 339 8.52 -14.98 -1.75
N ASP A 340 8.82 -14.86 -0.44
CA ASP A 340 8.34 -13.77 0.41
C ASP A 340 9.12 -12.47 0.21
N ASN A 341 9.18 -12.00 -1.04
CA ASN A 341 9.79 -10.72 -1.41
C ASN A 341 9.19 -10.23 -2.73
N PHE A 342 8.32 -9.22 -2.65
CA PHE A 342 7.63 -8.69 -3.82
C PHE A 342 8.58 -8.24 -4.95
N TRP A 343 9.61 -7.46 -4.62
CA TRP A 343 10.55 -6.94 -5.61
C TRP A 343 11.35 -8.04 -6.28
N LEU A 344 11.76 -9.04 -5.51
CA LEU A 344 12.47 -10.20 -6.00
C LEU A 344 11.59 -11.07 -6.92
N VAL A 345 10.31 -11.26 -6.55
CA VAL A 345 9.32 -11.97 -7.39
C VAL A 345 9.17 -11.28 -8.75
N MET A 346 9.14 -9.94 -8.79
CA MET A 346 9.06 -9.20 -10.06
C MET A 346 10.32 -9.42 -10.92
N ALA A 347 11.50 -9.40 -10.30
CA ALA A 347 12.76 -9.63 -11.00
C ALA A 347 12.90 -11.08 -11.49
N VAL A 348 12.53 -12.07 -10.66
CA VAL A 348 12.60 -13.50 -11.01
C VAL A 348 11.60 -13.83 -12.12
N ARG A 349 10.37 -13.35 -12.05
CA ARG A 349 9.32 -13.68 -13.02
C ARG A 349 9.46 -12.94 -14.35
N PHE A 350 9.79 -11.66 -14.31
CA PHE A 350 9.75 -10.79 -15.49
C PHE A 350 11.14 -10.25 -15.90
N GLY A 351 12.20 -10.73 -15.26
CA GLY A 351 13.58 -10.29 -15.51
C GLY A 351 13.87 -8.88 -14.98
N ILE A 352 15.12 -8.46 -15.13
CA ILE A 352 15.59 -7.15 -14.71
C ILE A 352 14.83 -5.99 -15.40
N PRO A 353 14.55 -6.04 -16.72
CA PRO A 353 13.79 -4.95 -17.34
C PRO A 353 12.38 -4.78 -16.76
N GLY A 354 11.64 -5.90 -16.56
CA GLY A 354 10.33 -5.86 -15.95
C GLY A 354 10.35 -5.27 -14.55
N PHE A 355 11.30 -5.70 -13.73
CA PHE A 355 11.52 -5.15 -12.40
C PHE A 355 11.86 -3.65 -12.43
N LEU A 356 12.80 -3.22 -13.29
CA LEU A 356 13.23 -1.82 -13.34
C LEU A 356 12.11 -0.88 -13.79
N LEU A 357 11.29 -1.26 -14.78
CA LEU A 357 10.15 -0.47 -15.22
C LEU A 357 9.17 -0.21 -14.07
N LEU A 358 8.86 -1.24 -13.28
CA LEU A 358 8.00 -1.11 -12.12
C LEU A 358 8.65 -0.26 -11.01
N ALA A 359 9.88 -0.58 -10.64
CA ALA A 359 10.60 0.07 -9.56
C ALA A 359 10.86 1.55 -9.84
N PHE A 360 11.28 1.91 -11.05
CA PHE A 360 11.49 3.31 -11.43
C PHE A 360 10.17 4.08 -11.45
N GLY A 361 9.07 3.49 -11.94
CA GLY A 361 7.75 4.14 -11.91
C GLY A 361 7.29 4.42 -10.48
N TYR A 362 7.50 3.46 -9.57
CA TYR A 362 7.18 3.57 -8.16
C TYR A 362 8.03 4.64 -7.45
N ILE A 363 9.35 4.55 -7.56
CA ILE A 363 10.30 5.48 -6.90
C ILE A 363 10.18 6.90 -7.47
N TYR A 364 10.01 7.03 -8.78
CA TYR A 364 9.86 8.34 -9.44
C TYR A 364 8.64 9.09 -8.91
N LEU A 365 7.50 8.41 -8.74
CA LEU A 365 6.30 9.07 -8.24
C LEU A 365 6.46 9.52 -6.78
N ILE A 366 7.01 8.66 -5.92
CA ILE A 366 7.31 9.02 -4.53
C ILE A 366 8.25 10.23 -4.50
N GLY A 367 9.34 10.19 -5.26
CA GLY A 367 10.30 11.30 -5.36
C GLY A 367 9.67 12.60 -5.82
N ARG A 368 8.79 12.54 -6.84
CA ARG A 368 8.05 13.72 -7.32
C ARG A 368 7.13 14.32 -6.27
N VAL A 369 6.38 13.49 -5.55
CA VAL A 369 5.50 13.96 -4.47
C VAL A 369 6.31 14.57 -3.33
N MET A 370 7.44 13.95 -2.96
CA MET A 370 8.33 14.49 -1.92
C MET A 370 8.95 15.83 -2.32
N ALA A 371 9.34 15.98 -3.58
CA ALA A 371 9.97 17.20 -4.09
C ALA A 371 9.00 18.37 -4.29
N ARG A 372 7.68 18.13 -4.34
CA ARG A 372 6.69 19.21 -4.48
C ARG A 372 6.69 20.11 -3.25
N ASN A 373 6.74 21.42 -3.51
CA ASN A 373 6.69 22.43 -2.46
C ASN A 373 5.27 23.03 -2.36
N PHE A 374 4.64 22.91 -1.18
CA PHE A 374 3.32 23.44 -0.87
C PHE A 374 3.40 24.45 0.30
N THR A 375 4.44 25.29 0.34
CA THR A 375 4.63 26.26 1.45
C THR A 375 3.48 27.25 1.56
N ALA A 376 2.83 27.60 0.46
CA ALA A 376 1.68 28.48 0.44
C ALA A 376 0.36 27.82 0.87
N ASP A 377 0.26 26.49 0.82
CA ASP A 377 -0.94 25.74 1.17
C ASP A 377 -0.63 24.69 2.24
N VAL A 378 -0.90 25.07 3.48
CA VAL A 378 -0.68 24.23 4.69
C VAL A 378 -1.50 22.93 4.61
N GLN A 379 -2.67 22.96 4.00
CA GLN A 379 -3.58 21.82 3.92
C GLN A 379 -3.07 20.79 2.90
N LEU A 380 -2.62 21.26 1.72
CA LEU A 380 -1.96 20.38 0.74
C LEU A 380 -0.62 19.84 1.26
N ALA A 381 0.14 20.64 1.98
CA ALA A 381 1.37 20.18 2.62
C ALA A 381 1.11 19.05 3.63
N GLN A 382 -0.03 19.10 4.33
CA GLN A 382 -0.44 18.07 5.27
C GLN A 382 -0.93 16.79 4.57
N THR A 383 -1.71 16.92 3.50
CA THR A 383 -2.12 15.80 2.64
C THR A 383 -0.90 15.07 2.08
N ARG A 384 0.05 15.81 1.50
CA ARG A 384 1.33 15.26 1.06
C ARG A 384 2.08 14.53 2.18
N ARG A 385 2.12 15.09 3.38
CA ARG A 385 2.79 14.47 4.53
C ARG A 385 2.15 13.13 4.89
N ALA A 386 0.81 13.06 4.94
CA ALA A 386 0.08 11.83 5.20
C ALA A 386 0.43 10.76 4.15
N TRP A 387 0.39 11.15 2.87
CA TRP A 387 0.72 10.28 1.76
C TRP A 387 2.18 9.77 1.84
N VAL A 388 3.16 10.69 2.01
CA VAL A 388 4.59 10.34 2.09
C VAL A 388 4.89 9.41 3.26
N VAL A 389 4.34 9.70 4.46
CA VAL A 389 4.53 8.85 5.65
C VAL A 389 3.97 7.45 5.40
N THR A 390 2.78 7.36 4.80
CA THR A 390 2.18 6.07 4.45
C THR A 390 3.07 5.30 3.49
N TYR A 391 3.50 5.92 2.37
CA TYR A 391 4.28 5.22 1.35
C TYR A 391 5.68 4.82 1.80
N ILE A 392 6.42 5.70 2.45
CA ILE A 392 7.74 5.34 2.96
C ILE A 392 7.60 4.23 4.02
N GLY A 393 6.65 4.37 4.95
CA GLY A 393 6.38 3.35 5.95
C GLY A 393 5.95 2.01 5.35
N PHE A 394 5.32 2.02 4.20
CA PHE A 394 4.83 0.83 3.51
C PHE A 394 5.88 0.19 2.58
N THR A 395 6.79 0.96 2.01
CA THR A 395 7.82 0.48 1.06
C THR A 395 8.73 -0.58 1.68
N PHE A 396 9.12 -0.41 2.94
CA PHE A 396 9.97 -1.38 3.63
C PHE A 396 9.32 -2.76 3.78
N PRO A 397 8.05 -2.88 4.21
CA PRO A 397 7.35 -4.16 4.28
C PRO A 397 7.07 -4.83 2.94
N LEU A 398 7.12 -4.11 1.83
CA LEU A 398 7.00 -4.73 0.50
C LEU A 398 8.13 -5.73 0.22
N SER A 399 9.31 -5.52 0.81
CA SER A 399 10.43 -6.44 0.63
C SER A 399 10.17 -7.84 1.21
N PRO A 400 9.55 -8.03 2.39
CA PRO A 400 9.35 -9.35 2.97
C PRO A 400 7.95 -9.97 2.75
N VAL A 401 7.16 -9.54 1.76
CA VAL A 401 5.80 -10.06 1.56
C VAL A 401 5.51 -10.28 0.07
N PRO A 402 4.94 -11.44 -0.34
CA PRO A 402 4.47 -11.63 -1.69
C PRO A 402 3.12 -10.93 -1.90
N PHE A 403 3.05 -10.00 -2.86
CA PHE A 403 1.83 -9.30 -3.22
C PHE A 403 1.37 -9.69 -4.63
N LEU A 404 0.53 -10.68 -4.75
CA LEU A 404 -0.06 -11.07 -6.04
C LEU A 404 -1.58 -11.28 -5.93
N THR A 405 -2.24 -10.46 -5.11
CA THR A 405 -3.69 -10.55 -4.83
C THR A 405 -4.31 -9.16 -4.86
N SER A 406 -5.58 -9.04 -4.47
CA SER A 406 -6.32 -7.77 -4.39
C SER A 406 -5.58 -6.64 -3.65
N ILE A 407 -4.70 -6.98 -2.68
CA ILE A 407 -3.88 -5.98 -1.98
C ILE A 407 -2.83 -5.37 -2.91
N PHE A 408 -2.34 -6.12 -3.91
CA PHE A 408 -1.45 -5.59 -4.94
C PHE A 408 -2.10 -4.45 -5.72
N SER A 409 -3.32 -4.69 -6.22
CA SER A 409 -4.12 -3.65 -6.87
C SER A 409 -4.29 -2.42 -5.97
N PHE A 410 -4.59 -2.62 -4.68
CA PHE A 410 -4.82 -1.56 -3.72
C PHE A 410 -3.57 -0.70 -3.44
N VAL A 411 -2.39 -1.31 -3.38
CA VAL A 411 -1.13 -0.57 -3.23
C VAL A 411 -0.93 0.41 -4.39
N PHE A 412 -1.15 -0.05 -5.61
CA PHE A 412 -0.97 0.81 -6.80
C PHE A 412 -2.14 1.76 -7.03
N PHE A 413 -3.36 1.39 -6.61
CA PHE A 413 -4.48 2.33 -6.50
C PHE A 413 -4.08 3.50 -5.60
N PHE A 414 -3.58 3.22 -4.41
CA PHE A 414 -3.25 4.26 -3.46
C PHE A 414 -2.04 5.11 -3.90
N LEU A 415 -1.15 4.58 -4.75
CA LEU A 415 0.05 5.28 -5.22
C LEU A 415 -0.25 6.59 -5.95
N THR A 416 -1.41 6.75 -6.58
CA THR A 416 -1.79 7.94 -7.36
C THR A 416 -2.80 8.85 -6.68
N THR A 417 -3.12 8.56 -5.43
CA THR A 417 -4.12 9.35 -4.65
C THR A 417 -3.64 10.72 -4.16
#